data_00bcf695ee27c6fe758b94203ea64e3e
#
_entry.id   00bcf695ee27c6fe758b94203ea64e3e
#
_cell.length_a   1.000
_cell.length_b   1.000
_cell.length_c   1.000
_cell.angle_alpha   90.00
_cell.angle_beta   90.00
_cell.angle_gamma   90.00
#
_symmetry.space_group_name_H-M   'P 1'
#
loop_
_entity.id
_entity.type
_entity.pdbx_description
1 polymer ?
#
loop_
_entity_poly.entity_id
_entity_poly.type
_entity_poly.pdbx_seq_one_letter_code
_entity_poly.pdbx_strand_id
1 'polypeptide(L)'
;RTDDIVDSPLAAMLGPERMEEDLRLWKERLDRIWVQEPTDALDMALSDAKKNYPSMDIEPYNDMIDGMLMDTPGHQLFQDRYETWDELYTYCYRVAGTVGLMVLPVLGTSTTHTLEEAIPPGLSLGIAFQITNILRDVGEDALRGRIYLPREDMSKFGVTEEQIIKGVLDDNYKNLMKFEIQRARDYYVEAEAGIPMLAPEA
;
A
#
# COMPACT_ATOMS: atom_id res chain seq x y z
N ARG A 1 2.23 13.17 3.13
CA ARG A 1 1.22 13.84 4.00
C ARG A 1 0.06 12.93 4.40
N THR A 2 -0.41 12.04 3.57
CA THR A 2 -1.44 11.06 3.96
C THR A 2 -0.90 10.09 4.99
N ASP A 3 0.31 9.56 4.83
CA ASP A 3 0.99 8.73 5.83
C ASP A 3 1.11 9.44 7.18
N ASP A 4 1.42 10.75 7.19
CA ASP A 4 1.53 11.54 8.42
C ASP A 4 0.21 11.59 9.22
N ILE A 5 -0.94 11.37 8.57
CA ILE A 5 -2.27 11.36 9.22
C ILE A 5 -2.44 10.11 10.09
N VAL A 6 -1.87 8.97 9.68
CA VAL A 6 -2.02 7.68 10.39
C VAL A 6 -0.78 7.27 11.17
N ASP A 7 0.43 7.57 10.68
CA ASP A 7 1.68 7.03 11.22
C ASP A 7 2.47 8.02 12.09
N SER A 8 2.06 9.30 12.13
CA SER A 8 2.79 10.27 12.95
C SER A 8 2.54 10.07 14.45
N PRO A 9 3.51 10.43 15.30
CA PRO A 9 3.28 10.47 16.76
C PRO A 9 2.09 11.36 17.15
N LEU A 10 1.80 12.39 16.36
CA LEU A 10 0.64 13.26 16.55
C LEU A 10 -0.67 12.52 16.27
N ALA A 11 -0.73 11.70 15.23
CA ALA A 11 -1.89 10.88 14.91
C ALA A 11 -2.25 9.95 16.08
N ALA A 12 -1.25 9.27 16.65
CA ALA A 12 -1.46 8.43 17.83
C ALA A 12 -2.02 9.19 19.04
N MET A 13 -1.69 10.48 19.19
CA MET A 13 -2.20 11.34 20.28
C MET A 13 -3.62 11.87 20.02
N LEU A 14 -3.99 12.10 18.76
CA LEU A 14 -5.28 12.67 18.36
C LEU A 14 -6.41 11.63 18.35
N GLY A 15 -6.05 10.36 18.20
CA GLY A 15 -6.99 9.24 18.21
C GLY A 15 -7.68 8.97 16.87
N PRO A 16 -8.37 7.82 16.75
CA PRO A 16 -8.88 7.31 15.49
C PRO A 16 -9.98 8.18 14.86
N GLU A 17 -10.85 8.80 15.66
CA GLU A 17 -11.91 9.68 15.15
C GLU A 17 -11.32 10.90 14.40
N ARG A 18 -10.21 11.41 14.89
CA ARG A 18 -9.52 12.53 14.22
C ARG A 18 -8.80 12.07 12.97
N MET A 19 -8.20 10.89 12.95
CA MET A 19 -7.59 10.29 11.76
C MET A 19 -8.65 10.12 10.65
N GLU A 20 -9.81 9.55 10.97
CA GLU A 20 -10.91 9.35 10.03
C GLU A 20 -11.39 10.70 9.44
N GLU A 21 -11.57 11.71 10.29
CA GLU A 21 -11.97 13.05 9.85
C GLU A 21 -10.92 13.69 8.93
N ASP A 22 -9.64 13.62 9.27
CA ASP A 22 -8.56 14.19 8.47
C ASP A 22 -8.42 13.45 7.12
N LEU A 23 -8.62 12.13 7.07
CA LEU A 23 -8.64 11.37 5.82
C LEU A 23 -9.87 11.72 4.94
N ARG A 24 -11.05 11.90 5.56
CA ARG A 24 -12.24 12.36 4.87
C ARG A 24 -12.03 13.75 4.26
N LEU A 25 -11.48 14.69 5.01
CA LEU A 25 -11.16 16.04 4.52
C LEU A 25 -10.12 16.00 3.40
N TRP A 26 -9.17 15.06 3.47
CA TRP A 26 -8.20 14.87 2.41
C TRP A 26 -8.84 14.35 1.11
N LYS A 27 -9.82 13.44 1.22
CA LYS A 27 -10.58 12.95 0.06
C LYS A 27 -11.37 14.09 -0.61
N GLU A 28 -12.09 14.90 0.16
CA GLU A 28 -12.79 16.09 -0.36
C GLU A 28 -11.83 17.11 -1.00
N ARG A 29 -10.61 17.21 -0.45
CA ARG A 29 -9.56 18.05 -1.02
C ARG A 29 -9.08 17.53 -2.37
N LEU A 30 -8.91 16.22 -2.54
CA LEU A 30 -8.56 15.59 -3.82
C LEU A 30 -9.63 15.86 -4.88
N ASP A 31 -10.91 15.73 -4.52
CA ASP A 31 -12.02 16.05 -5.45
C ASP A 31 -11.92 17.49 -5.99
N ARG A 32 -11.64 18.46 -5.12
CA ARG A 32 -11.44 19.87 -5.55
C ARG A 32 -10.22 20.03 -6.47
N ILE A 33 -9.11 19.36 -6.14
CA ILE A 33 -7.89 19.39 -6.96
C ILE A 33 -8.19 18.86 -8.38
N TRP A 34 -8.96 17.76 -8.48
CA TRP A 34 -9.30 17.15 -9.77
C TRP A 34 -10.23 18.01 -10.63
N VAL A 35 -11.08 18.82 -10.03
CA VAL A 35 -11.89 19.82 -10.75
C VAL A 35 -11.19 21.18 -10.90
N GLN A 36 -9.89 21.26 -10.58
CA GLN A 36 -9.05 22.45 -10.71
C GLN A 36 -9.46 23.63 -9.81
N GLU A 37 -9.89 23.32 -8.60
CA GLU A 37 -10.18 24.28 -7.53
C GLU A 37 -9.16 24.20 -6.37
N PRO A 38 -7.85 24.39 -6.65
CA PRO A 38 -6.80 24.29 -5.63
C PRO A 38 -6.92 25.41 -4.59
N THR A 39 -6.61 25.09 -3.34
CA THR A 39 -6.72 26.06 -2.21
C THR A 39 -5.37 26.49 -1.64
N ASP A 40 -4.32 25.72 -1.85
CA ASP A 40 -2.96 26.05 -1.39
C ASP A 40 -1.88 25.64 -2.42
N ALA A 41 -0.62 25.87 -2.10
CA ALA A 41 0.51 25.59 -3.00
C ALA A 41 0.66 24.08 -3.33
N LEU A 42 0.31 23.17 -2.41
CA LEU A 42 0.34 21.74 -2.66
C LEU A 42 -0.76 21.31 -3.62
N ASP A 43 -1.98 21.84 -3.41
CA ASP A 43 -3.11 21.60 -4.30
C ASP A 43 -2.80 22.11 -5.72
N MET A 44 -2.20 23.31 -5.81
CA MET A 44 -1.79 23.89 -7.09
C MET A 44 -0.78 23.00 -7.82
N ALA A 45 0.21 22.44 -7.10
CA ALA A 45 1.21 21.57 -7.69
C ALA A 45 0.59 20.28 -8.22
N LEU A 46 -0.32 19.64 -7.45
CA LEU A 46 -0.98 18.41 -7.88
C LEU A 46 -1.98 18.66 -9.01
N SER A 47 -2.73 19.77 -8.96
CA SER A 47 -3.64 20.19 -10.02
C SER A 47 -2.88 20.48 -11.34
N ASP A 48 -1.71 21.11 -11.25
CA ASP A 48 -0.85 21.35 -12.41
C ASP A 48 -0.26 20.04 -12.97
N ALA A 49 0.16 19.13 -12.09
CA ALA A 49 0.57 17.79 -12.50
C ALA A 49 -0.54 17.06 -13.25
N LYS A 50 -1.78 17.04 -12.72
CA LYS A 50 -2.95 16.44 -13.39
C LYS A 50 -3.21 17.07 -14.76
N LYS A 51 -3.04 18.37 -14.89
CA LYS A 51 -3.20 19.09 -16.15
C LYS A 51 -2.13 18.69 -17.19
N ASN A 52 -0.87 18.54 -16.74
CA ASN A 52 0.25 18.16 -17.61
C ASN A 52 0.28 16.66 -17.93
N TYR A 53 -0.28 15.83 -17.06
CA TYR A 53 -0.39 14.37 -17.21
C TYR A 53 -1.86 13.93 -17.16
N PRO A 54 -2.61 14.10 -18.26
CA PRO A 54 -4.06 13.83 -18.29
C PRO A 54 -4.45 12.39 -17.97
N SER A 55 -3.53 11.44 -18.11
CA SER A 55 -3.70 10.01 -17.77
C SER A 55 -3.69 9.74 -16.26
N MET A 56 -3.33 10.71 -15.41
CA MET A 56 -3.49 10.55 -13.96
C MET A 56 -4.96 10.36 -13.61
N ASP A 57 -5.27 9.37 -12.79
CA ASP A 57 -6.63 9.11 -12.29
C ASP A 57 -6.71 9.43 -10.80
N ILE A 58 -7.90 9.75 -10.31
CA ILE A 58 -8.19 10.00 -8.89
C ILE A 58 -8.33 8.71 -8.08
N GLU A 59 -8.77 7.62 -8.72
CA GLU A 59 -9.08 6.37 -8.04
C GLU A 59 -7.90 5.80 -7.22
N PRO A 60 -6.64 5.76 -7.72
CA PRO A 60 -5.51 5.30 -6.91
C PRO A 60 -5.31 6.11 -5.63
N TYR A 61 -5.62 7.40 -5.64
CA TYR A 61 -5.53 8.26 -4.44
C TYR A 61 -6.64 7.94 -3.45
N ASN A 62 -7.85 7.69 -3.93
CA ASN A 62 -8.98 7.27 -3.11
C ASN A 62 -8.73 5.90 -2.49
N ASP A 63 -8.24 4.94 -3.28
CA ASP A 63 -7.89 3.60 -2.83
C ASP A 63 -6.80 3.62 -1.75
N MET A 64 -5.80 4.51 -1.89
CA MET A 64 -4.77 4.70 -0.86
C MET A 64 -5.39 5.22 0.45
N ILE A 65 -6.31 6.17 0.38
CA ILE A 65 -7.01 6.67 1.59
C ILE A 65 -7.80 5.53 2.22
N ASP A 66 -8.49 4.70 1.43
CA ASP A 66 -9.20 3.52 1.93
C ASP A 66 -8.22 2.51 2.59
N GLY A 67 -7.00 2.38 2.06
CA GLY A 67 -5.93 1.60 2.68
C GLY A 67 -5.53 2.14 4.06
N MET A 68 -5.41 3.45 4.21
CA MET A 68 -5.12 4.10 5.50
C MET A 68 -6.26 3.95 6.50
N LEU A 69 -7.51 3.93 6.02
CA LEU A 69 -8.67 3.63 6.86
C LEU A 69 -8.67 2.18 7.36
N MET A 70 -8.03 1.23 6.64
CA MET A 70 -7.82 -0.14 7.14
C MET A 70 -6.88 -0.18 8.36
N ASP A 71 -6.06 0.85 8.53
CA ASP A 71 -5.17 1.01 9.69
C ASP A 71 -5.77 1.87 10.82
N THR A 72 -6.98 2.41 10.63
CA THR A 72 -7.64 3.29 11.59
C THR A 72 -8.57 2.52 12.51
N PRO A 73 -8.24 2.31 13.81
CA PRO A 73 -9.06 1.55 14.75
C PRO A 73 -10.47 2.14 14.89
N GLY A 74 -11.48 1.26 14.84
CA GLY A 74 -12.89 1.66 14.96
C GLY A 74 -13.56 2.04 13.64
N HIS A 75 -12.80 2.27 12.57
CA HIS A 75 -13.39 2.45 11.25
C HIS A 75 -13.91 1.12 10.69
N GLN A 76 -14.96 1.17 9.84
CA GLN A 76 -15.58 -0.04 9.27
C GLN A 76 -14.61 -0.87 8.37
N LEU A 77 -13.58 -0.25 7.82
CA LEU A 77 -12.55 -0.92 7.02
C LEU A 77 -11.38 -1.42 7.88
N PHE A 78 -11.34 -1.11 9.18
CA PHE A 78 -10.23 -1.50 10.05
C PHE A 78 -10.00 -3.01 10.02
N GLN A 79 -8.73 -3.39 9.81
CA GLN A 79 -8.34 -4.79 9.72
C GLN A 79 -6.94 -4.97 10.34
N ASP A 80 -6.86 -5.72 11.42
CA ASP A 80 -5.61 -6.05 12.13
C ASP A 80 -5.21 -7.52 11.96
N ARG A 81 -6.04 -8.29 11.22
CA ARG A 81 -5.87 -9.71 10.87
C ARG A 81 -6.39 -9.96 9.47
N TYR A 82 -5.76 -10.88 8.77
CA TYR A 82 -6.09 -11.26 7.40
C TYR A 82 -6.33 -12.76 7.36
N GLU A 83 -7.53 -13.18 6.90
CA GLU A 83 -7.88 -14.61 6.82
C GLU A 83 -7.18 -15.27 5.63
N THR A 84 -7.12 -14.56 4.50
CA THR A 84 -6.60 -15.07 3.23
C THR A 84 -5.53 -14.16 2.64
N TRP A 85 -4.78 -14.71 1.68
CA TRP A 85 -3.89 -13.89 0.86
C TRP A 85 -4.64 -12.80 0.09
N ASP A 86 -5.82 -13.06 -0.43
CA ASP A 86 -6.60 -12.07 -1.21
C ASP A 86 -6.97 -10.85 -0.35
N GLU A 87 -7.25 -11.05 0.93
CA GLU A 87 -7.48 -9.94 1.85
C GLU A 87 -6.20 -9.12 2.07
N LEU A 88 -5.07 -9.79 2.31
CA LEU A 88 -3.78 -9.11 2.46
C LEU A 88 -3.35 -8.43 1.15
N TYR A 89 -3.59 -9.07 0.00
CA TYR A 89 -3.34 -8.46 -1.30
C TYR A 89 -4.09 -7.15 -1.47
N THR A 90 -5.37 -7.11 -1.08
CA THR A 90 -6.19 -5.88 -1.13
C THR A 90 -5.57 -4.76 -0.30
N TYR A 91 -5.08 -5.06 0.89
CA TYR A 91 -4.35 -4.11 1.72
C TYR A 91 -3.06 -3.65 1.02
N CYS A 92 -2.21 -4.58 0.59
CA CYS A 92 -0.94 -4.26 -0.10
C CYS A 92 -1.18 -3.43 -1.38
N TYR A 93 -2.21 -3.74 -2.15
CA TYR A 93 -2.63 -2.94 -3.30
C TYR A 93 -2.94 -1.51 -2.88
N ARG A 94 -3.80 -1.32 -1.86
CA ARG A 94 -4.26 -0.01 -1.41
C ARG A 94 -3.14 0.86 -0.88
N VAL A 95 -2.25 0.33 -0.03
CA VAL A 95 -1.21 1.13 0.64
C VAL A 95 0.08 1.27 -0.18
N ALA A 96 0.32 0.41 -1.17
CA ALA A 96 1.58 0.41 -1.92
C ALA A 96 1.41 0.25 -3.45
N GLY A 97 0.52 -0.64 -3.92
CA GLY A 97 0.26 -0.81 -5.35
C GLY A 97 -0.24 0.48 -6.01
N THR A 98 -1.12 1.21 -5.34
CA THR A 98 -1.65 2.50 -5.79
C THR A 98 -0.56 3.55 -6.06
N VAL A 99 0.57 3.51 -5.33
CA VAL A 99 1.72 4.42 -5.58
C VAL A 99 2.25 4.24 -7.00
N GLY A 100 2.38 2.98 -7.46
CA GLY A 100 2.75 2.69 -8.85
C GLY A 100 1.79 3.35 -9.83
N LEU A 101 0.49 3.23 -9.61
CA LEU A 101 -0.55 3.84 -10.46
C LEU A 101 -0.50 5.38 -10.48
N MET A 102 -0.15 6.00 -9.35
CA MET A 102 0.00 7.46 -9.27
C MET A 102 1.24 7.97 -9.99
N VAL A 103 2.34 7.20 -9.97
CA VAL A 103 3.65 7.63 -10.46
C VAL A 103 3.83 7.31 -11.95
N LEU A 104 3.32 6.17 -12.43
CA LEU A 104 3.46 5.73 -13.83
C LEU A 104 3.04 6.78 -14.86
N PRO A 105 1.90 7.52 -14.72
CA PRO A 105 1.53 8.57 -15.66
C PRO A 105 2.56 9.70 -15.77
N VAL A 106 3.31 9.96 -14.70
CA VAL A 106 4.34 11.01 -14.64
C VAL A 106 5.67 10.52 -15.19
N LEU A 107 6.06 9.28 -14.87
CA LEU A 107 7.27 8.64 -15.41
C LEU A 107 7.18 8.44 -16.92
N GLY A 108 5.97 8.14 -17.41
CA GLY A 108 5.75 7.82 -18.82
C GLY A 108 6.27 6.45 -19.21
N THR A 109 5.94 6.05 -20.43
CA THR A 109 6.36 4.77 -21.02
C THR A 109 7.25 5.02 -22.23
N SER A 110 8.03 4.01 -22.59
CA SER A 110 8.81 3.99 -23.83
C SER A 110 7.88 4.07 -25.04
N THR A 111 8.43 4.44 -26.19
CA THR A 111 7.63 4.58 -27.43
C THR A 111 7.04 3.27 -27.96
N THR A 112 7.45 2.14 -27.40
CA THR A 112 7.01 0.79 -27.80
C THR A 112 6.00 0.17 -26.85
N HIS A 113 5.68 0.83 -25.73
CA HIS A 113 4.76 0.32 -24.71
C HIS A 113 3.71 1.36 -24.32
N THR A 114 2.55 0.86 -23.97
CA THR A 114 1.44 1.68 -23.45
C THR A 114 1.50 1.79 -21.93
N LEU A 115 0.80 2.78 -21.37
CA LEU A 115 0.64 2.91 -19.93
C LEU A 115 -0.08 1.68 -19.35
N GLU A 116 -1.08 1.15 -20.07
CA GLU A 116 -1.85 -0.03 -19.64
C GLU A 116 -0.97 -1.28 -19.52
N GLU A 117 0.02 -1.46 -20.41
CA GLU A 117 0.98 -2.57 -20.35
C GLU A 117 1.94 -2.44 -19.15
N ALA A 118 2.26 -1.20 -18.72
CA ALA A 118 3.16 -0.94 -17.59
C ALA A 118 2.45 -1.01 -16.22
N ILE A 119 1.11 -0.97 -16.18
CA ILE A 119 0.34 -1.03 -14.93
C ILE A 119 0.59 -2.34 -14.14
N PRO A 120 0.44 -3.55 -14.72
CA PRO A 120 0.61 -4.78 -13.95
C PRO A 120 1.99 -4.89 -13.28
N PRO A 121 3.14 -4.71 -13.97
CA PRO A 121 4.44 -4.76 -13.30
C PRO A 121 4.64 -3.63 -12.29
N GLY A 122 4.05 -2.43 -12.50
CA GLY A 122 4.06 -1.35 -11.53
C GLY A 122 3.33 -1.70 -10.23
N LEU A 123 2.17 -2.36 -10.34
CA LEU A 123 1.43 -2.90 -9.19
C LEU A 123 2.24 -3.97 -8.47
N SER A 124 2.83 -4.93 -9.23
CA SER A 124 3.64 -6.00 -8.65
C SER A 124 4.81 -5.46 -7.85
N LEU A 125 5.43 -4.35 -8.26
CA LEU A 125 6.49 -3.69 -7.49
C LEU A 125 5.97 -3.18 -6.14
N GLY A 126 4.84 -2.49 -6.13
CA GLY A 126 4.22 -1.99 -4.90
C GLY A 126 3.87 -3.14 -3.94
N ILE A 127 3.24 -4.21 -4.44
CA ILE A 127 2.92 -5.42 -3.67
C ILE A 127 4.20 -6.05 -3.09
N ALA A 128 5.25 -6.22 -3.90
CA ALA A 128 6.52 -6.79 -3.46
C ALA A 128 7.16 -5.98 -2.32
N PHE A 129 7.14 -4.65 -2.42
CA PHE A 129 7.64 -3.76 -1.38
C PHE A 129 6.84 -3.89 -0.09
N GLN A 130 5.51 -3.95 -0.18
CA GLN A 130 4.67 -4.05 1.01
C GLN A 130 4.82 -5.41 1.71
N ILE A 131 4.85 -6.52 0.96
CA ILE A 131 5.15 -7.83 1.55
C ILE A 131 6.52 -7.79 2.24
N THR A 132 7.54 -7.20 1.61
CA THR A 132 8.87 -7.09 2.20
C THR A 132 8.85 -6.30 3.51
N ASN A 133 8.09 -5.19 3.59
CA ASN A 133 7.92 -4.43 4.82
C ASN A 133 7.25 -5.27 5.91
N ILE A 134 6.14 -5.93 5.57
CA ILE A 134 5.43 -6.83 6.50
C ILE A 134 6.36 -7.92 7.04
N LEU A 135 7.16 -8.57 6.18
CA LEU A 135 8.06 -9.64 6.60
C LEU A 135 9.25 -9.14 7.45
N ARG A 136 9.70 -7.92 7.21
CA ARG A 136 10.73 -7.26 8.04
C ARG A 136 10.21 -6.94 9.44
N ASP A 137 8.96 -6.51 9.52
CA ASP A 137 8.41 -5.85 10.71
C ASP A 137 7.47 -6.75 11.54
N VAL A 138 7.36 -8.07 11.24
CA VAL A 138 6.45 -9.03 11.90
C VAL A 138 6.45 -8.91 13.43
N GLY A 139 7.63 -8.80 14.05
CA GLY A 139 7.75 -8.70 15.51
C GLY A 139 7.30 -7.35 16.06
N GLU A 140 7.58 -6.26 15.35
CA GLU A 140 7.19 -4.91 15.73
C GLU A 140 5.67 -4.73 15.60
N ASP A 141 5.10 -5.22 14.49
CA ASP A 141 3.66 -5.18 14.24
C ASP A 141 2.88 -5.99 15.27
N ALA A 142 3.39 -7.17 15.64
CA ALA A 142 2.78 -7.99 16.70
C ALA A 142 2.74 -7.27 18.05
N LEU A 143 3.78 -6.49 18.41
CA LEU A 143 3.79 -5.67 19.63
C LEU A 143 2.77 -4.54 19.60
N ARG A 144 2.39 -4.09 18.40
CA ARG A 144 1.33 -3.10 18.17
C ARG A 144 -0.06 -3.73 18.04
N GLY A 145 -0.16 -5.06 18.21
CA GLY A 145 -1.40 -5.83 18.13
C GLY A 145 -1.81 -6.21 16.72
N ARG A 146 -0.94 -6.05 15.69
CA ARG A 146 -1.22 -6.38 14.29
C ARG A 146 -0.48 -7.62 13.83
N ILE A 147 -1.14 -8.49 13.08
CA ILE A 147 -0.52 -9.63 12.39
C ILE A 147 -1.02 -9.63 10.95
N TYR A 148 -0.15 -9.26 10.03
CA TYR A 148 -0.47 -9.19 8.61
C TYR A 148 -0.39 -10.55 7.90
N LEU A 149 0.38 -11.52 8.43
CA LEU A 149 0.52 -12.83 7.82
C LEU A 149 -0.85 -13.53 7.71
N PRO A 150 -1.25 -14.02 6.49
CA PRO A 150 -2.55 -14.64 6.30
C PRO A 150 -2.74 -15.86 7.21
N ARG A 151 -3.90 -15.98 7.86
CA ARG A 151 -4.21 -17.12 8.74
C ARG A 151 -4.22 -18.44 8.00
N GLU A 152 -4.61 -18.47 6.73
CA GLU A 152 -4.53 -19.66 5.89
C GLU A 152 -3.08 -20.15 5.73
N ASP A 153 -2.13 -19.23 5.51
CA ASP A 153 -0.72 -19.58 5.38
C ASP A 153 -0.11 -19.97 6.74
N MET A 154 -0.43 -19.23 7.79
CA MET A 154 -0.06 -19.60 9.16
C MET A 154 -0.53 -21.01 9.50
N SER A 155 -1.79 -21.33 9.19
CA SER A 155 -2.39 -22.65 9.42
C SER A 155 -1.70 -23.74 8.61
N LYS A 156 -1.39 -23.48 7.35
CA LYS A 156 -0.68 -24.39 6.44
C LYS A 156 0.67 -24.83 6.98
N PHE A 157 1.38 -23.94 7.67
CA PHE A 157 2.68 -24.21 8.27
C PHE A 157 2.62 -24.54 9.76
N GLY A 158 1.44 -24.57 10.37
CA GLY A 158 1.26 -24.86 11.79
C GLY A 158 1.81 -23.78 12.71
N VAL A 159 1.76 -22.50 12.27
CA VAL A 159 2.14 -21.33 13.06
C VAL A 159 0.91 -20.70 13.69
N THR A 160 0.99 -20.31 14.94
CA THR A 160 -0.08 -19.66 15.69
C THR A 160 0.23 -18.18 15.94
N GLU A 161 -0.80 -17.35 16.14
CA GLU A 161 -0.62 -15.94 16.56
C GLU A 161 0.19 -15.84 17.85
N GLU A 162 -0.03 -16.77 18.81
CA GLU A 162 0.70 -16.80 20.07
C GLU A 162 2.22 -16.98 19.87
N GLN A 163 2.62 -17.82 18.89
CA GLN A 163 4.04 -18.00 18.53
C GLN A 163 4.63 -16.71 17.97
N ILE A 164 3.90 -16.00 17.09
CA ILE A 164 4.33 -14.72 16.53
C ILE A 164 4.50 -13.69 17.65
N ILE A 165 3.48 -13.50 18.50
CA ILE A 165 3.51 -12.56 19.63
C ILE A 165 4.65 -12.84 20.59
N LYS A 166 4.97 -14.13 20.82
CA LYS A 166 6.08 -14.54 21.69
C LYS A 166 7.45 -14.54 21.02
N GLY A 167 7.51 -14.28 19.70
CA GLY A 167 8.75 -14.29 18.93
C GLY A 167 9.39 -15.68 18.83
N VAL A 168 8.60 -16.76 18.76
CA VAL A 168 9.10 -18.14 18.65
C VAL A 168 9.54 -18.42 17.21
N LEU A 169 10.83 -18.63 17.01
CA LEU A 169 11.48 -18.82 15.70
C LEU A 169 11.79 -20.31 15.45
N ASP A 170 10.79 -21.16 15.50
CA ASP A 170 10.94 -22.59 15.21
C ASP A 170 10.98 -22.88 13.69
N ASP A 171 11.06 -24.16 13.32
CA ASP A 171 11.17 -24.57 11.93
C ASP A 171 9.85 -24.34 11.17
N ASN A 172 8.70 -24.38 11.83
CA ASN A 172 7.40 -24.05 11.24
C ASN A 172 7.36 -22.57 10.84
N TYR A 173 7.75 -21.68 11.76
CA TYR A 173 7.86 -20.26 11.48
C TYR A 173 8.84 -19.96 10.34
N LYS A 174 10.03 -20.60 10.35
CA LYS A 174 11.01 -20.42 9.28
C LYS A 174 10.49 -20.89 7.92
N ASN A 175 9.68 -21.94 7.88
CA ASN A 175 9.08 -22.43 6.64
C ASN A 175 7.98 -21.50 6.14
N LEU A 176 7.14 -20.96 7.02
CA LEU A 176 6.19 -19.91 6.69
C LEU A 176 6.91 -18.68 6.10
N MET A 177 7.95 -18.19 6.78
CA MET A 177 8.71 -17.01 6.28
C MET A 177 9.36 -17.27 4.93
N LYS A 178 9.91 -18.47 4.67
CA LYS A 178 10.44 -18.83 3.34
C LYS A 178 9.36 -18.79 2.26
N PHE A 179 8.17 -19.26 2.58
CA PHE A 179 7.03 -19.24 1.66
C PHE A 179 6.63 -17.82 1.32
N GLU A 180 6.48 -16.94 2.31
CA GLU A 180 6.12 -15.54 2.11
C GLU A 180 7.24 -14.74 1.41
N ILE A 181 8.52 -15.02 1.73
CA ILE A 181 9.66 -14.45 1.02
C ILE A 181 9.63 -14.85 -0.47
N GLN A 182 9.27 -16.11 -0.77
CA GLN A 182 9.15 -16.53 -2.16
C GLN A 182 8.01 -15.79 -2.87
N ARG A 183 6.85 -15.62 -2.21
CA ARG A 183 5.75 -14.80 -2.74
C ARG A 183 6.23 -13.36 -3.09
N ALA A 184 6.96 -12.71 -2.19
CA ALA A 184 7.52 -11.39 -2.47
C ALA A 184 8.47 -11.40 -3.68
N ARG A 185 9.33 -12.42 -3.79
CA ARG A 185 10.27 -12.57 -4.91
C ARG A 185 9.55 -12.77 -6.24
N ASP A 186 8.45 -13.53 -6.26
CA ASP A 186 7.68 -13.76 -7.47
C ASP A 186 7.10 -12.43 -7.98
N TYR A 187 6.59 -11.57 -7.09
CA TYR A 187 6.16 -10.22 -7.44
C TYR A 187 7.31 -9.31 -7.90
N TYR A 188 8.52 -9.43 -7.34
CA TYR A 188 9.69 -8.70 -7.86
C TYR A 188 10.05 -9.14 -9.28
N VAL A 189 9.98 -10.44 -9.58
CA VAL A 189 10.22 -10.96 -10.95
C VAL A 189 9.20 -10.41 -11.95
N GLU A 190 7.91 -10.35 -11.56
CA GLU A 190 6.88 -9.71 -12.38
C GLU A 190 7.18 -8.21 -12.59
N ALA A 191 7.60 -7.52 -11.55
CA ALA A 191 7.93 -6.10 -11.60
C ALA A 191 9.12 -5.79 -12.52
N GLU A 192 10.15 -6.63 -12.55
CA GLU A 192 11.33 -6.46 -13.43
C GLU A 192 10.94 -6.37 -14.92
N ALA A 193 9.87 -7.04 -15.32
CA ALA A 193 9.36 -6.96 -16.69
C ALA A 193 8.89 -5.55 -17.09
N GLY A 194 8.58 -4.70 -16.12
CA GLY A 194 8.16 -3.31 -16.34
C GLY A 194 9.31 -2.32 -16.57
N ILE A 195 10.53 -2.65 -16.14
CA ILE A 195 11.67 -1.72 -16.26
C ILE A 195 11.90 -1.25 -17.70
N PRO A 196 11.96 -2.13 -18.73
CA PRO A 196 12.14 -1.70 -20.10
C PRO A 196 10.90 -0.99 -20.71
N MET A 197 9.76 -1.02 -20.01
CA MET A 197 8.55 -0.35 -20.45
C MET A 197 8.51 1.15 -20.10
N LEU A 198 9.35 1.59 -19.15
CA LEU A 198 9.42 2.98 -18.73
C LEU A 198 10.10 3.87 -19.78
N ALA A 199 9.82 5.17 -19.75
CA ALA A 199 10.52 6.13 -20.57
C ALA A 199 12.02 6.13 -20.23
N PRO A 200 12.93 6.35 -21.23
CA PRO A 200 14.38 6.29 -20.99
C PRO A 200 14.92 7.29 -19.96
N GLU A 201 14.18 8.36 -19.72
CA GLU A 201 14.47 9.41 -18.74
C GLU A 201 13.83 9.20 -17.36
N ALA A 202 13.08 8.11 -17.18
CA ALA A 202 12.35 7.78 -15.96
C ALA A 202 13.25 7.29 -14.81
#